data_ac6fda874801a138ca492e86833bb503
#
_entry.id   ac6fda874801a138ca492e86833bb503
#
_cell.length_a   1.000
_cell.length_b   1.000
_cell.length_c   1.000
_cell.angle_alpha   90.00
_cell.angle_beta   90.00
_cell.angle_gamma   90.00
#
_symmetry.space_group_name_H-M   'P 1'
#
loop_
_entity.id
_entity.type
_entity.pdbx_description
1 polymer ?
#
loop_
_entity_poly.entity_id
_entity_poly.type
_entity_poly.pdbx_seq_one_letter_code
_entity_poly.pdbx_strand_id
1 'polypeptide(L)'
;MTVSDRLARFHRRVPNRVIGKIAGRRLSPVAYMLHQGRRSGRQYRTPVMPLPLPDGFLVSLPYGAERDWVRNVVAAGRSTLLRGGRRFELTDPRLLDAAAAAPLLPAALRPALRVVPQIRFMRLSRPV
;
A
#
# COMPACT_ATOMS: atom_id res chain seq x y z
N MET A 1 19.04 13.95 -1.10
CA MET A 1 17.79 13.49 -0.48
C MET A 1 16.87 12.95 -1.56
N THR A 2 16.42 11.72 -1.41
CA THR A 2 15.53 11.07 -2.38
C THR A 2 14.08 11.52 -2.21
N VAL A 3 13.24 11.25 -3.23
CA VAL A 3 11.79 11.48 -3.13
C VAL A 3 11.19 10.69 -1.96
N SER A 4 11.67 9.45 -1.75
CA SER A 4 11.23 8.62 -0.63
C SER A 4 11.50 9.27 0.72
N ASP A 5 12.66 9.91 0.88
CA ASP A 5 13.01 10.57 2.14
C ASP A 5 12.10 11.77 2.41
N ARG A 6 11.76 12.54 1.36
CA ARG A 6 10.84 13.66 1.49
C ARG A 6 9.45 13.21 1.90
N LEU A 7 8.95 12.14 1.31
CA LEU A 7 7.65 11.56 1.65
C LEU A 7 7.64 11.02 3.07
N ALA A 8 8.72 10.36 3.50
CA ALA A 8 8.84 9.86 4.86
C ALA A 8 8.81 11.00 5.89
N ARG A 9 9.49 12.11 5.60
CA ARG A 9 9.46 13.28 6.48
C ARG A 9 8.07 13.91 6.54
N PHE A 10 7.39 14.01 5.42
CA PHE A 10 6.03 14.51 5.38
C PHE A 10 5.10 13.68 6.26
N HIS A 11 5.15 12.36 6.14
CA HIS A 11 4.35 11.45 6.95
C HIS A 11 4.64 11.58 8.45
N ARG A 12 5.89 11.82 8.84
CA ARG A 12 6.25 12.00 10.25
C ARG A 12 5.65 13.27 10.86
N ARG A 13 5.40 14.28 10.04
CA ARG A 13 4.81 15.54 10.49
C ARG A 13 3.31 15.46 10.66
N VAL A 14 2.65 14.49 10.03
CA VAL A 14 1.21 14.31 10.15
C VAL A 14 0.91 13.58 11.46
N PRO A 15 0.08 14.16 12.36
CA PRO A 15 -0.25 13.51 13.62
C PRO A 15 -0.93 12.16 13.41
N ASN A 16 -0.50 11.15 14.16
CA ASN A 16 -1.07 9.80 14.07
C ASN A 16 -2.58 9.77 14.28
N ARG A 17 -3.11 10.64 15.14
CA ARG A 17 -4.55 10.74 15.37
C ARG A 17 -5.32 11.15 14.13
N VAL A 18 -4.72 12.01 13.28
CA VAL A 18 -5.35 12.43 12.02
C VAL A 18 -5.37 11.27 11.05
N ILE A 19 -4.24 10.56 10.94
CA ILE A 19 -4.14 9.36 10.09
C ILE A 19 -5.14 8.30 10.58
N GLY A 20 -5.23 8.08 11.88
CA GLY A 20 -6.18 7.12 12.46
C GLY A 20 -7.64 7.46 12.16
N LYS A 21 -8.02 8.75 12.30
CA LYS A 21 -9.35 9.19 11.96
C LYS A 21 -9.66 9.01 10.48
N ILE A 22 -8.71 9.33 9.62
CA ILE A 22 -8.86 9.18 8.16
C ILE A 22 -8.98 7.69 7.82
N ALA A 23 -8.10 6.85 8.35
CA ALA A 23 -8.10 5.42 8.08
C ALA A 23 -9.37 4.70 8.58
N GLY A 24 -9.97 5.20 9.67
CA GLY A 24 -11.19 4.64 10.24
C GLY A 24 -12.47 5.04 9.51
N ARG A 25 -12.42 6.03 8.64
CA ARG A 25 -13.60 6.48 7.89
C ARG A 25 -13.85 5.59 6.68
N ARG A 26 -15.14 5.29 6.44
CA ARG A 26 -15.56 4.42 5.34
C ARG A 26 -15.09 4.91 3.97
N LEU A 27 -15.02 6.23 3.77
CA LEU A 27 -14.61 6.85 2.50
C LEU A 27 -13.13 7.23 2.48
N SER A 28 -12.37 6.88 3.52
CA SER A 28 -10.95 7.20 3.57
C SER A 28 -10.15 6.37 2.56
N PRO A 29 -9.23 7.00 1.81
CA PRO A 29 -8.29 6.25 0.96
C PRO A 29 -7.20 5.54 1.77
N VAL A 30 -7.00 5.91 3.04
CA VAL A 30 -5.94 5.36 3.88
C VAL A 30 -6.45 4.15 4.65
N ALA A 31 -5.64 3.11 4.69
CA ALA A 31 -5.93 1.87 5.37
C ALA A 31 -4.66 1.34 6.03
N TYR A 32 -4.76 0.21 6.72
CA TYR A 32 -3.59 -0.43 7.33
C TYR A 32 -3.37 -1.80 6.70
N MET A 33 -2.13 -2.06 6.30
CA MET A 33 -1.70 -3.39 5.88
C MET A 33 -1.10 -4.10 7.09
N LEU A 34 -1.72 -5.22 7.49
CA LEU A 34 -1.18 -6.08 8.53
C LEU A 34 -0.22 -7.06 7.88
N HIS A 35 0.96 -7.18 8.46
CA HIS A 35 1.98 -8.10 7.94
C HIS A 35 2.77 -8.71 9.07
N GLN A 36 3.34 -9.88 8.81
CA GLN A 36 4.15 -10.60 9.77
C GLN A 36 5.62 -10.46 9.41
N GLY A 37 6.45 -10.16 10.42
CA GLY A 37 7.89 -10.10 10.21
C GLY A 37 8.43 -11.43 9.72
N ARG A 38 9.12 -11.42 8.58
CA ARG A 38 9.66 -12.63 7.96
C ARG A 38 10.77 -13.29 8.78
N ARG A 39 11.35 -12.55 9.72
CA ARG A 39 12.40 -13.06 10.61
C ARG A 39 11.90 -13.24 12.05
N SER A 40 11.15 -12.26 12.57
CA SER A 40 10.74 -12.24 13.96
C SER A 40 9.41 -12.95 14.23
N GLY A 41 8.56 -13.08 13.19
CA GLY A 41 7.20 -13.58 13.35
C GLY A 41 6.24 -12.57 14.01
N ARG A 42 6.71 -11.39 14.38
CA ARG A 42 5.88 -10.37 15.00
C ARG A 42 4.91 -9.78 14.00
N GLN A 43 3.72 -9.41 14.49
CA GLN A 43 2.74 -8.71 13.67
C GLN A 43 3.00 -7.22 13.68
N TYR A 44 2.95 -6.62 12.51
CA TYR A 44 3.11 -5.19 12.29
C TYR A 44 1.94 -4.66 11.48
N ARG A 45 1.75 -3.37 11.50
CA ARG A 45 0.82 -2.69 10.61
C ARG A 45 1.49 -1.47 9.99
N THR A 46 1.16 -1.22 8.74
CA THR A 46 1.70 -0.09 7.99
C THR A 46 0.55 0.65 7.32
N PRO A 47 0.46 1.99 7.45
CA PRO A 47 -0.54 2.75 6.71
C PRO A 47 -0.24 2.69 5.21
N VAL A 48 -1.27 2.43 4.43
CA VAL A 48 -1.18 2.34 2.97
C VAL A 48 -2.38 3.03 2.34
N MET A 49 -2.27 3.34 1.05
CA MET A 49 -3.37 3.90 0.28
C MET A 49 -3.77 2.92 -0.81
N PRO A 50 -4.69 2.00 -0.50
CA PRO A 50 -5.11 0.99 -1.46
C PRO A 50 -6.13 1.55 -2.44
N LEU A 51 -6.04 1.10 -3.69
CA LEU A 51 -7.03 1.35 -4.71
C LEU A 51 -7.81 0.05 -4.94
N PRO A 52 -9.14 0.06 -4.75
CA PRO A 52 -9.93 -1.15 -4.99
C PRO A 52 -9.89 -1.56 -6.46
N LEU A 53 -9.73 -2.85 -6.70
CA LEU A 53 -9.83 -3.48 -8.00
C LEU A 53 -10.98 -4.51 -7.95
N PRO A 54 -11.51 -4.95 -9.10
CA PRO A 54 -12.57 -5.97 -9.09
C PRO A 54 -12.20 -7.25 -8.34
N ASP A 55 -10.92 -7.61 -8.36
CA ASP A 55 -10.42 -8.86 -7.77
C ASP A 55 -9.45 -8.64 -6.61
N GLY A 56 -9.30 -7.41 -6.11
CA GLY A 56 -8.37 -7.15 -5.03
C GLY A 56 -8.08 -5.68 -4.82
N PHE A 57 -6.79 -5.37 -4.62
CA PHE A 57 -6.34 -4.01 -4.38
C PHE A 57 -5.00 -3.74 -5.04
N LEU A 58 -4.80 -2.49 -5.42
CA LEU A 58 -3.52 -1.98 -5.89
C LEU A 58 -2.99 -0.99 -4.86
N VAL A 59 -1.78 -1.21 -4.38
CA VAL A 59 -1.15 -0.37 -3.35
C VAL A 59 0.06 0.31 -3.94
N SER A 60 0.11 1.64 -3.87
CA SER A 60 1.30 2.37 -4.28
C SER A 60 2.41 2.20 -3.25
N LEU A 61 3.67 2.16 -3.73
CA LEU A 61 4.86 1.99 -2.91
C LEU A 61 5.74 3.25 -3.03
N PRO A 62 5.32 4.37 -2.41
CA PRO A 62 6.06 5.63 -2.57
C PRO A 62 7.48 5.57 -2.00
N TYR A 63 7.74 4.66 -1.07
CA TYR A 63 9.06 4.48 -0.46
C TYR A 63 9.83 3.31 -1.08
N GLY A 64 9.33 2.74 -2.18
CA GLY A 64 9.97 1.66 -2.90
C GLY A 64 9.56 0.27 -2.44
N ALA A 65 9.95 -0.73 -3.24
CA ALA A 65 9.60 -2.14 -2.99
C ALA A 65 10.54 -2.82 -1.99
N GLU A 66 11.55 -2.12 -1.52
CA GLU A 66 12.57 -2.69 -0.63
C GLU A 66 12.30 -2.47 0.85
N ARG A 67 11.20 -1.81 1.20
CA ARG A 67 10.80 -1.62 2.59
C ARG A 67 10.43 -2.94 3.24
N ASP A 68 10.68 -3.04 4.54
CA ASP A 68 10.46 -4.30 5.28
C ASP A 68 9.04 -4.81 5.17
N TRP A 69 8.03 -3.93 5.24
CA TRP A 69 6.66 -4.39 5.16
C TRP A 69 6.34 -5.04 3.81
N VAL A 70 6.89 -4.50 2.72
CA VAL A 70 6.73 -5.06 1.38
C VAL A 70 7.38 -6.44 1.31
N ARG A 71 8.61 -6.56 1.80
CA ARG A 71 9.33 -7.84 1.84
C ARG A 71 8.61 -8.87 2.69
N ASN A 72 8.04 -8.44 3.82
CA ASN A 72 7.26 -9.31 4.70
C ASN A 72 6.05 -9.88 3.97
N VAL A 73 5.29 -9.04 3.28
CA VAL A 73 4.10 -9.45 2.53
C VAL A 73 4.48 -10.41 1.39
N VAL A 74 5.51 -10.07 0.63
CA VAL A 74 5.96 -10.92 -0.48
C VAL A 74 6.44 -12.27 0.04
N ALA A 75 7.20 -12.30 1.13
CA ALA A 75 7.70 -13.53 1.71
C ALA A 75 6.57 -14.43 2.23
N ALA A 76 5.54 -13.85 2.82
CA ALA A 76 4.39 -14.60 3.33
C ALA A 76 3.44 -15.03 2.22
N GLY A 77 3.44 -14.33 1.08
CA GLY A 77 2.49 -14.56 -0.01
C GLY A 77 1.06 -14.16 0.31
N ARG A 78 0.87 -13.44 1.41
CA ARG A 78 -0.46 -13.01 1.89
C ARG A 78 -0.33 -11.86 2.87
N SER A 79 -1.44 -11.16 3.06
CA SER A 79 -1.55 -10.13 4.08
C SER A 79 -3.03 -9.86 4.39
N THR A 80 -3.27 -9.04 5.42
CA THR A 80 -4.62 -8.59 5.75
C THR A 80 -4.68 -7.07 5.61
N LEU A 81 -5.69 -6.58 4.91
CA LEU A 81 -5.93 -5.16 4.76
C LEU A 81 -7.10 -4.73 5.65
N LEU A 82 -6.87 -3.73 6.48
CA LEU A 82 -7.93 -3.08 7.27
C LEU A 82 -8.32 -1.78 6.56
N ARG A 83 -9.55 -1.71 6.07
CA ARG A 83 -10.04 -0.55 5.32
C ARG A 83 -11.50 -0.30 5.67
N GLY A 84 -11.79 0.92 6.14
CA GLY A 84 -13.14 1.31 6.47
C GLY A 84 -13.82 0.42 7.50
N GLY A 85 -13.07 -0.07 8.49
CA GLY A 85 -13.58 -0.99 9.51
C GLY A 85 -13.75 -2.43 9.05
N ARG A 86 -13.35 -2.76 7.83
CA ARG A 86 -13.46 -4.12 7.26
C ARG A 86 -12.08 -4.75 7.11
N ARG A 87 -12.04 -6.07 7.28
CA ARG A 87 -10.83 -6.87 7.05
C ARG A 87 -10.94 -7.55 5.70
N PHE A 88 -9.85 -7.47 4.93
CA PHE A 88 -9.73 -8.15 3.64
C PHE A 88 -8.51 -9.07 3.72
N GLU A 89 -8.73 -10.36 3.59
CA GLU A 89 -7.63 -11.31 3.45
C GLU A 89 -7.16 -11.29 2.00
N LEU A 90 -5.87 -11.04 1.79
CA LEU A 90 -5.30 -10.86 0.46
C LEU A 90 -4.19 -11.87 0.22
N THR A 91 -4.08 -12.30 -1.04
CA THR A 91 -3.10 -13.28 -1.48
C THR A 91 -2.38 -12.80 -2.75
N ASP A 92 -1.39 -13.56 -3.19
CA ASP A 92 -0.70 -13.37 -4.45
C ASP A 92 -0.16 -11.94 -4.65
N PRO A 93 0.70 -11.45 -3.73
CA PRO A 93 1.29 -10.13 -3.90
C PRO A 93 2.21 -10.10 -5.12
N ARG A 94 1.96 -9.15 -6.03
CA ARG A 94 2.76 -8.96 -7.24
C ARG A 94 3.27 -7.55 -7.29
N LEU A 95 4.57 -7.39 -7.49
CA LEU A 95 5.19 -6.08 -7.65
C LEU A 95 5.08 -5.65 -9.11
N LEU A 96 4.59 -4.43 -9.33
CA LEU A 96 4.41 -3.85 -10.65
C LEU A 96 5.19 -2.55 -10.75
N ASP A 97 5.72 -2.27 -11.95
CA ASP A 97 6.23 -0.93 -12.25
C ASP A 97 5.07 -0.01 -12.67
N ALA A 98 5.40 1.26 -12.91
CA ALA A 98 4.40 2.25 -13.31
C ALA A 98 3.68 1.87 -14.61
N ALA A 99 4.41 1.32 -15.58
CA ALA A 99 3.83 0.93 -16.86
C ALA A 99 2.81 -0.19 -16.71
N ALA A 100 3.12 -1.20 -15.88
CA ALA A 100 2.22 -2.32 -15.61
C ALA A 100 1.00 -1.88 -14.79
N ALA A 101 1.17 -0.90 -13.89
CA ALA A 101 0.09 -0.42 -13.03
C ALA A 101 -0.84 0.56 -13.74
N ALA A 102 -0.36 1.29 -14.76
CA ALA A 102 -1.12 2.35 -15.41
C ALA A 102 -2.51 1.92 -15.88
N PRO A 103 -2.70 0.75 -16.53
CA PRO A 103 -4.04 0.31 -16.95
C PRO A 103 -5.00 0.05 -15.80
N LEU A 104 -4.47 -0.18 -14.59
CA LEU A 104 -5.27 -0.45 -13.39
C LEU A 104 -5.70 0.84 -12.68
N LEU A 105 -5.05 1.96 -12.99
CA LEU A 105 -5.34 3.24 -12.36
C LEU A 105 -6.48 3.95 -13.07
N PRO A 106 -7.32 4.70 -12.32
CA PRO A 106 -8.24 5.64 -12.93
C PRO A 106 -7.50 6.63 -13.83
N ALA A 107 -8.09 7.02 -14.95
CA ALA A 107 -7.46 7.93 -15.89
C ALA A 107 -6.98 9.22 -15.23
N ALA A 108 -7.72 9.72 -14.24
CA ALA A 108 -7.37 10.94 -13.52
C ALA A 108 -6.06 10.83 -12.72
N LEU A 109 -5.67 9.61 -12.33
CA LEU A 109 -4.45 9.39 -11.55
C LEU A 109 -3.23 9.09 -12.41
N ARG A 110 -3.41 8.73 -13.68
CA ARG A 110 -2.30 8.38 -14.58
C ARG A 110 -1.26 9.48 -14.77
N PRO A 111 -1.64 10.78 -14.83
CA PRO A 111 -0.63 11.84 -14.96
C PRO A 111 0.38 11.89 -13.81
N ALA A 112 0.00 11.42 -12.61
CA ALA A 112 0.92 11.36 -11.48
C ALA A 112 2.13 10.47 -11.75
N LEU A 113 2.01 9.47 -12.62
CA LEU A 113 3.12 8.60 -13.01
C LEU A 113 4.21 9.33 -13.78
N ARG A 114 3.90 10.47 -14.39
CA ARG A 114 4.89 11.31 -15.06
C ARG A 114 5.75 12.07 -14.07
N VAL A 115 5.20 12.36 -12.89
CA VAL A 115 5.91 13.08 -11.82
C VAL A 115 6.83 12.14 -11.05
N VAL A 116 6.40 10.88 -10.86
CA VAL A 116 7.18 9.86 -10.16
C VAL A 116 7.24 8.59 -11.01
N PRO A 117 8.01 8.62 -12.13
CA PRO A 117 8.00 7.49 -13.08
C PRO A 117 8.60 6.20 -12.52
N GLN A 118 9.42 6.29 -11.48
CA GLN A 118 10.04 5.14 -10.83
C GLN A 118 9.17 4.50 -9.74
N ILE A 119 7.97 5.02 -9.50
CA ILE A 119 7.09 4.49 -8.46
C ILE A 119 6.72 3.03 -8.77
N ARG A 120 6.72 2.21 -7.71
CA ARG A 120 6.32 0.81 -7.80
C ARG A 120 4.96 0.62 -7.14
N PHE A 121 4.33 -0.48 -7.47
CA PHE A 121 3.02 -0.84 -6.94
C PHE A 121 3.03 -2.31 -6.53
N MET A 122 2.11 -2.65 -5.62
CA MET A 122 1.85 -4.03 -5.27
C MET A 122 0.37 -4.32 -5.57
N ARG A 123 0.13 -5.34 -6.38
CA ARG A 123 -1.21 -5.85 -6.63
C ARG A 123 -1.44 -7.06 -5.74
N LEU A 124 -2.57 -7.08 -5.07
CA LEU A 124 -2.97 -8.17 -4.19
C LEU A 124 -4.37 -8.64 -4.58
N SER A 125 -4.56 -9.94 -4.54
CA SER A 125 -5.83 -10.56 -4.94
C SER A 125 -6.67 -10.93 -3.72
N ARG A 126 -7.98 -10.80 -3.87
CA ARG A 126 -8.93 -11.33 -2.89
C ARG A 126 -9.21 -12.78 -3.25
N PRO A 127 -9.14 -13.71 -2.28
CA PRO A 127 -9.53 -15.09 -2.54
C PRO A 127 -11.02 -15.14 -2.92
N VAL A 128 -11.32 -16.00 -3.86
CA VAL A 128 -12.71 -16.21 -4.32
C VAL A 128 -13.50 -16.94 -3.24
#